data_152580575eb1d318eaa9c35b18a60b62
#
_entry.id   152580575eb1d318eaa9c35b18a60b62
#
_cell.length_a   1.000
_cell.length_b   1.000
_cell.length_c   1.000
_cell.angle_alpha   90.00
_cell.angle_beta   90.00
_cell.angle_gamma   90.00
#
_symmetry.space_group_name_H-M   'P 1'
#
loop_
_entity.id
_entity.type
_entity.pdbx_description
1 polymer ?
#
loop_
_entity_poly.entity_id
_entity_poly.type
_entity_poly.pdbx_seq_one_letter_code
_entity_poly.pdbx_strand_id
1 'polypeptide(L)'
;LVTLHGLFRLMLGGTQVAANGQAMSALTPAEEADLDQGLIDTYARVGITSDPLTHGSQPPTISDLYDTLLHMGGTGPQLAQRLRKYTTGTFAGIFSQQSNIDINNPMVVFNIRDLEDELRPVAMYIVLSHIWNITRSKRRKRMLIVDEAWQLMKYEDSANFLFSLAKRARKYYLSITTITQDVEDFMSSKMGRAIVANSSMQLLLKQSPSAVDVLSDVFKLTEEEKKRLSNFPVGQGLF
;
A
#
# COMPACT_ATOMS: atom_id res chain seq x y z
N LEU A 1 -14.71 -4.15 5.14
CA LEU A 1 -14.33 -3.14 6.14
C LEU A 1 -12.85 -3.21 6.53
N VAL A 2 -12.23 -4.40 6.76
CA VAL A 2 -10.83 -4.52 7.20
C VAL A 2 -9.84 -3.73 6.32
N THR A 3 -9.99 -3.78 5.00
CA THR A 3 -9.14 -3.02 4.07
C THR A 3 -9.35 -1.50 4.22
N LEU A 4 -10.58 -1.08 4.44
CA LEU A 4 -10.90 0.35 4.66
C LEU A 4 -10.34 0.83 5.99
N HIS A 5 -10.45 0.03 7.04
CA HIS A 5 -9.85 0.35 8.33
C HIS A 5 -8.34 0.59 8.20
N GLY A 6 -7.62 -0.29 7.50
CA GLY A 6 -6.18 -0.10 7.21
C GLY A 6 -5.90 1.17 6.39
N LEU A 7 -6.75 1.51 5.41
CA LEU A 7 -6.65 2.74 4.64
C LEU A 7 -6.79 3.98 5.54
N PHE A 8 -7.83 4.02 6.37
CA PHE A 8 -8.08 5.17 7.23
C PHE A 8 -7.02 5.31 8.32
N ARG A 9 -6.51 4.21 8.87
CA ARG A 9 -5.34 4.27 9.76
C ARG A 9 -4.15 4.94 9.07
N LEU A 10 -3.86 4.59 7.82
CA LEU A 10 -2.78 5.21 7.05
C LEU A 10 -3.04 6.70 6.79
N MET A 11 -4.27 7.07 6.42
CA MET A 11 -4.68 8.47 6.20
C MET A 11 -4.63 9.32 7.48
N LEU A 12 -4.91 8.71 8.63
CA LEU A 12 -4.92 9.35 9.94
C LEU A 12 -3.54 9.40 10.63
N GLY A 13 -2.47 9.02 9.92
CA GLY A 13 -1.10 9.15 10.40
C GLY A 13 -0.28 7.86 10.40
N GLY A 14 -0.89 6.73 10.04
CA GLY A 14 -0.22 5.43 9.94
C GLY A 14 0.36 4.92 11.27
N THR A 15 1.23 3.94 11.17
CA THR A 15 2.04 3.46 12.29
C THR A 15 3.35 4.25 12.31
N GLN A 16 3.58 5.02 13.35
CA GLN A 16 4.83 5.75 13.55
C GLN A 16 5.80 4.88 14.35
N VAL A 17 7.08 4.98 14.03
CA VAL A 17 8.14 4.35 14.83
C VAL A 17 8.57 5.35 15.90
N ALA A 18 8.33 5.00 17.15
CA ALA A 18 8.80 5.79 18.29
C ALA A 18 10.34 5.78 18.37
N ALA A 19 10.92 6.75 19.08
CA ALA A 19 12.38 6.87 19.25
C ALA A 19 13.07 5.62 19.85
N ASN A 20 12.30 4.74 20.50
CA ASN A 20 12.76 3.45 21.04
C ASN A 20 12.63 2.28 20.04
N GLY A 21 12.26 2.54 18.77
CA GLY A 21 12.10 1.53 17.74
C GLY A 21 10.77 0.73 17.81
N GLN A 22 9.85 1.10 18.71
CA GLN A 22 8.54 0.47 18.78
C GLN A 22 7.58 1.12 17.78
N ALA A 23 6.86 0.27 17.03
CA ALA A 23 5.76 0.71 16.18
C ALA A 23 4.57 1.14 17.07
N MET A 24 4.19 2.40 16.96
CA MET A 24 3.01 2.94 17.64
C MET A 24 1.96 3.30 16.62
N SER A 25 0.73 2.83 16.84
CA SER A 25 -0.42 3.30 16.06
C SER A 25 -0.59 4.80 16.29
N ALA A 26 -0.81 5.55 15.22
CA ALA A 26 -1.19 6.96 15.33
C ALA A 26 -2.61 7.15 15.91
N LEU A 27 -3.37 6.07 16.05
CA LEU A 27 -4.68 6.05 16.67
C LEU A 27 -4.59 5.37 18.04
N THR A 28 -5.25 5.95 19.02
CA THR A 28 -5.50 5.33 20.31
C THR A 28 -6.52 4.20 20.17
N PRO A 29 -6.60 3.25 21.13
CA PRO A 29 -7.64 2.20 21.10
C PRO A 29 -9.06 2.73 21.04
N ALA A 30 -9.34 3.89 21.67
CA ALA A 30 -10.65 4.54 21.59
C ALA A 30 -10.95 5.10 20.20
N GLU A 31 -9.96 5.74 19.56
CA GLU A 31 -10.08 6.22 18.18
C GLU A 31 -10.25 5.08 17.18
N GLU A 32 -9.58 3.94 17.40
CA GLU A 32 -9.75 2.75 16.55
C GLU A 32 -11.17 2.17 16.67
N ALA A 33 -11.72 2.12 17.88
CA ALA A 33 -13.09 1.65 18.12
C ALA A 33 -14.12 2.59 17.49
N ASP A 34 -13.95 3.89 17.68
CA ASP A 34 -14.87 4.90 17.11
C ASP A 34 -14.79 4.95 15.59
N LEU A 35 -13.59 4.76 14.99
CA LEU A 35 -13.42 4.64 13.54
C LEU A 35 -14.15 3.41 12.98
N ASP A 36 -14.02 2.27 13.64
CA ASP A 36 -14.70 1.03 13.22
C ASP A 36 -16.22 1.19 13.28
N GLN A 37 -16.74 1.74 14.38
CA GLN A 37 -18.18 2.03 14.50
C GLN A 37 -18.64 3.05 13.46
N GLY A 38 -17.88 4.12 13.25
CA GLY A 38 -18.19 5.14 12.25
C GLY A 38 -18.25 4.57 10.83
N LEU A 39 -17.37 3.63 10.48
CA LEU A 39 -17.42 2.92 9.21
C LEU A 39 -18.69 2.08 9.08
N ILE A 40 -19.06 1.32 10.11
CA ILE A 40 -20.28 0.51 10.12
C ILE A 40 -21.51 1.41 9.94
N ASP A 41 -21.61 2.48 10.69
CA ASP A 41 -22.74 3.40 10.64
C ASP A 41 -22.85 4.12 9.30
N THR A 42 -21.70 4.48 8.70
CA THR A 42 -21.67 5.11 7.37
C THR A 42 -22.24 4.20 6.30
N TYR A 43 -21.87 2.92 6.30
CA TYR A 43 -22.43 1.93 5.38
C TYR A 43 -23.90 1.65 5.64
N ALA A 44 -24.30 1.57 6.91
CA ALA A 44 -25.70 1.36 7.30
C ALA A 44 -26.61 2.50 6.82
N ARG A 45 -26.14 3.75 6.84
CA ARG A 45 -26.89 4.93 6.34
C ARG A 45 -27.28 4.84 4.87
N VAL A 46 -26.45 4.19 4.04
CA VAL A 46 -26.76 3.95 2.62
C VAL A 46 -27.42 2.59 2.38
N GLY A 47 -27.86 1.92 3.45
CA GLY A 47 -28.57 0.65 3.39
C GLY A 47 -27.67 -0.57 3.14
N ILE A 48 -26.34 -0.44 3.28
CA ILE A 48 -25.40 -1.54 3.15
C ILE A 48 -25.10 -2.10 4.55
N THR A 49 -25.46 -3.36 4.76
CA THR A 49 -25.32 -4.05 6.05
C THR A 49 -24.44 -5.30 5.91
N SER A 50 -24.40 -6.16 6.93
CA SER A 50 -23.75 -7.47 6.87
C SER A 50 -24.46 -8.45 5.93
N ASP A 51 -25.69 -8.16 5.51
CA ASP A 51 -26.42 -8.98 4.52
C ASP A 51 -25.85 -8.73 3.10
N PRO A 52 -25.32 -9.77 2.43
CA PRO A 52 -24.79 -9.65 1.07
C PRO A 52 -25.78 -9.12 0.04
N LEU A 53 -27.08 -9.30 0.25
CA LEU A 53 -28.12 -8.80 -0.65
C LEU A 53 -28.17 -7.26 -0.71
N THR A 54 -27.67 -6.58 0.33
CA THR A 54 -27.61 -5.13 0.40
C THR A 54 -26.39 -4.53 -0.31
N HIS A 55 -25.42 -5.35 -0.73
CA HIS A 55 -24.14 -4.88 -1.29
C HIS A 55 -24.23 -4.36 -2.74
N GLY A 56 -25.42 -4.40 -3.35
CA GLY A 56 -25.68 -3.81 -4.68
C GLY A 56 -25.92 -2.29 -4.64
N SER A 57 -26.09 -1.70 -3.46
CA SER A 57 -26.26 -0.26 -3.30
C SER A 57 -24.98 0.51 -3.59
N GLN A 58 -25.12 1.79 -3.95
CA GLN A 58 -23.97 2.66 -4.17
C GLN A 58 -23.18 2.83 -2.86
N PRO A 59 -21.86 2.54 -2.86
CA PRO A 59 -21.05 2.66 -1.64
C PRO A 59 -20.90 4.11 -1.22
N PRO A 60 -20.78 4.38 0.09
CA PRO A 60 -20.55 5.72 0.60
C PRO A 60 -19.16 6.22 0.22
N THR A 61 -18.99 7.53 0.24
CA THR A 61 -17.74 8.23 0.03
C THR A 61 -17.02 8.52 1.35
N ILE A 62 -15.80 9.05 1.28
CA ILE A 62 -15.07 9.50 2.46
C ILE A 62 -15.78 10.71 3.12
N SER A 63 -16.52 11.52 2.36
CA SER A 63 -17.30 12.63 2.90
C SER A 63 -18.46 12.14 3.77
N ASP A 64 -19.11 11.04 3.39
CA ASP A 64 -20.16 10.42 4.20
C ASP A 64 -19.60 9.90 5.53
N LEU A 65 -18.39 9.35 5.54
CA LEU A 65 -17.71 8.95 6.77
C LEU A 65 -17.37 10.18 7.63
N TYR A 66 -16.85 11.23 7.01
CA TYR A 66 -16.56 12.48 7.71
C TYR A 66 -17.81 13.01 8.44
N ASP A 67 -18.94 13.07 7.76
CA ASP A 67 -20.20 13.55 8.34
C ASP A 67 -20.70 12.63 9.46
N THR A 68 -20.52 11.32 9.31
CA THR A 68 -20.88 10.35 10.35
C THR A 68 -20.04 10.57 11.60
N LEU A 69 -18.71 10.66 11.46
CA LEU A 69 -17.79 10.86 12.57
C LEU A 69 -18.01 12.23 13.25
N LEU A 70 -18.32 13.28 12.48
CA LEU A 70 -18.56 14.63 13.02
C LEU A 70 -19.73 14.65 14.00
N HIS A 71 -20.78 13.86 13.71
CA HIS A 71 -22.00 13.79 14.54
C HIS A 71 -21.98 12.64 15.56
N MET A 72 -20.92 11.85 15.59
CA MET A 72 -20.73 10.76 16.54
C MET A 72 -20.18 11.30 17.86
N GLY A 73 -20.46 10.62 18.96
CA GLY A 73 -19.85 10.93 20.26
C GLY A 73 -18.39 10.47 20.35
N GLY A 74 -17.84 10.54 21.55
CA GLY A 74 -16.48 10.02 21.80
C GLY A 74 -15.38 10.81 21.08
N THR A 75 -14.51 10.10 20.39
CA THR A 75 -13.38 10.66 19.60
C THR A 75 -13.76 10.94 18.14
N GLY A 76 -15.00 10.69 17.74
CA GLY A 76 -15.49 10.89 16.37
C GLY A 76 -15.18 12.27 15.80
N PRO A 77 -15.52 13.38 16.47
CA PRO A 77 -15.23 14.73 15.95
C PRO A 77 -13.74 15.00 15.73
N GLN A 78 -12.86 14.46 16.58
CA GLN A 78 -11.40 14.60 16.41
C GLN A 78 -10.92 13.81 15.18
N LEU A 79 -11.44 12.60 14.95
CA LEU A 79 -11.17 11.81 13.75
C LEU A 79 -11.68 12.53 12.49
N ALA A 80 -12.87 13.10 12.52
CA ALA A 80 -13.42 13.91 11.44
C ALA A 80 -12.50 15.10 11.12
N GLN A 81 -12.02 15.82 12.13
CA GLN A 81 -11.09 16.94 11.93
C GLN A 81 -9.80 16.51 11.23
N ARG A 82 -9.25 15.34 11.56
CA ARG A 82 -8.06 14.79 10.89
C ARG A 82 -8.33 14.36 9.45
N LEU A 83 -9.55 13.88 9.14
CA LEU A 83 -9.97 13.54 7.78
C LEU A 83 -10.31 14.76 6.91
N ARG A 84 -10.46 15.94 7.49
CA ARG A 84 -10.91 17.14 6.77
C ARG A 84 -10.06 17.47 5.55
N LYS A 85 -8.74 17.24 5.59
CA LYS A 85 -7.85 17.50 4.45
C LYS A 85 -8.21 16.66 3.20
N TYR A 86 -8.85 15.51 3.38
CA TYR A 86 -9.25 14.61 2.30
C TYR A 86 -10.69 14.81 1.83
N THR A 87 -11.52 15.55 2.58
CA THR A 87 -12.95 15.72 2.30
C THR A 87 -13.29 17.11 1.79
N THR A 88 -12.84 18.16 2.47
CA THR A 88 -13.09 19.56 2.12
C THR A 88 -11.80 20.37 2.00
N GLY A 89 -10.64 19.78 2.31
CA GLY A 89 -9.34 20.42 2.26
C GLY A 89 -8.59 20.19 0.95
N THR A 90 -7.28 20.31 1.01
CA THR A 90 -6.36 20.30 -0.15
C THR A 90 -6.51 19.06 -1.05
N PHE A 91 -6.81 17.90 -0.47
CA PHE A 91 -6.86 16.62 -1.18
C PHE A 91 -8.28 16.14 -1.52
N ALA A 92 -9.28 16.98 -1.28
CA ALA A 92 -10.69 16.64 -1.53
C ALA A 92 -10.96 16.20 -2.97
N GLY A 93 -10.35 16.88 -3.95
CA GLY A 93 -10.52 16.56 -5.36
C GLY A 93 -10.09 15.16 -5.76
N ILE A 94 -9.20 14.54 -4.99
CA ILE A 94 -8.69 13.17 -5.26
C ILE A 94 -9.55 12.12 -4.56
N PHE A 95 -10.02 12.38 -3.32
CA PHE A 95 -10.58 11.34 -2.46
C PHE A 95 -12.09 11.45 -2.24
N SER A 96 -12.70 12.63 -2.41
CA SER A 96 -14.11 12.88 -2.07
C SER A 96 -15.11 12.54 -3.18
N GLN A 97 -14.71 11.73 -4.16
CA GLN A 97 -15.56 11.40 -5.29
C GLN A 97 -15.79 9.89 -5.41
N GLN A 98 -16.87 9.51 -6.09
CA GLN A 98 -17.07 8.14 -6.51
C GLN A 98 -15.95 7.68 -7.44
N SER A 99 -15.59 6.40 -7.36
CA SER A 99 -14.52 5.83 -8.16
C SER A 99 -14.84 5.92 -9.66
N ASN A 100 -13.95 6.50 -10.44
CA ASN A 100 -14.06 6.64 -11.89
C ASN A 100 -13.03 5.79 -12.65
N ILE A 101 -12.39 4.83 -11.99
CA ILE A 101 -11.34 4.01 -12.58
C ILE A 101 -11.95 2.87 -13.39
N ASP A 102 -11.68 2.85 -14.70
CA ASP A 102 -11.96 1.69 -15.57
C ASP A 102 -10.68 0.85 -15.76
N ILE A 103 -10.70 -0.37 -15.29
CA ILE A 103 -9.59 -1.33 -15.38
C ILE A 103 -9.91 -2.53 -16.27
N ASN A 104 -10.85 -2.42 -17.18
CA ASN A 104 -11.22 -3.50 -18.10
C ASN A 104 -10.15 -3.76 -19.17
N ASN A 105 -9.15 -2.89 -19.27
CA ASN A 105 -8.03 -3.07 -20.19
C ASN A 105 -7.08 -4.20 -19.75
N PRO A 106 -6.49 -4.95 -20.70
CA PRO A 106 -5.49 -5.97 -20.39
C PRO A 106 -4.21 -5.39 -19.78
N MET A 107 -3.90 -4.13 -20.06
CA MET A 107 -2.79 -3.39 -19.48
C MET A 107 -3.31 -2.08 -18.85
N VAL A 108 -3.08 -1.92 -17.56
CA VAL A 108 -3.46 -0.73 -16.80
C VAL A 108 -2.24 -0.19 -16.09
N VAL A 109 -1.98 1.10 -16.21
CA VAL A 109 -0.89 1.79 -15.53
C VAL A 109 -1.46 2.83 -14.58
N PHE A 110 -1.12 2.71 -13.30
CA PHE A 110 -1.42 3.73 -12.29
C PHE A 110 -0.20 4.64 -12.13
N ASN A 111 -0.25 5.84 -12.71
CA ASN A 111 0.80 6.83 -12.53
C ASN A 111 0.55 7.61 -11.23
N ILE A 112 1.47 7.48 -10.28
CA ILE A 112 1.42 8.20 -8.99
C ILE A 112 2.59 9.18 -8.83
N ARG A 113 3.35 9.42 -9.90
CA ARG A 113 4.58 10.24 -9.88
C ARG A 113 4.32 11.67 -9.41
N ASP A 114 3.22 12.25 -9.88
CA ASP A 114 2.89 13.66 -9.64
C ASP A 114 2.14 13.88 -8.32
N LEU A 115 1.90 12.80 -7.55
CA LEU A 115 1.34 12.91 -6.22
C LEU A 115 2.41 13.38 -5.22
N GLU A 116 2.00 14.24 -4.30
CA GLU A 116 2.81 14.66 -3.17
C GLU A 116 3.28 13.45 -2.36
N ASP A 117 4.47 13.53 -1.78
CA ASP A 117 5.08 12.42 -1.03
C ASP A 117 4.19 11.88 0.09
N GLU A 118 3.43 12.78 0.74
CA GLU A 118 2.46 12.41 1.78
C GLU A 118 1.32 11.52 1.26
N LEU A 119 0.90 11.71 0.00
CA LEU A 119 -0.22 10.97 -0.59
C LEU A 119 0.18 9.67 -1.26
N ARG A 120 1.44 9.51 -1.66
CA ARG A 120 1.90 8.32 -2.38
C ARG A 120 1.60 7.01 -1.66
N PRO A 121 1.89 6.86 -0.34
CA PRO A 121 1.58 5.62 0.37
C PRO A 121 0.08 5.30 0.40
N VAL A 122 -0.75 6.34 0.59
CA VAL A 122 -2.21 6.20 0.59
C VAL A 122 -2.72 5.75 -0.78
N ALA A 123 -2.27 6.42 -1.85
CA ALA A 123 -2.64 6.06 -3.22
C ALA A 123 -2.18 4.64 -3.58
N MET A 124 -0.94 4.28 -3.25
CA MET A 124 -0.42 2.93 -3.48
C MET A 124 -1.24 1.87 -2.73
N TYR A 125 -1.62 2.14 -1.48
CA TYR A 125 -2.48 1.24 -0.71
C TYR A 125 -3.85 1.05 -1.36
N ILE A 126 -4.49 2.13 -1.84
CA ILE A 126 -5.78 2.07 -2.55
C ILE A 126 -5.64 1.24 -3.82
N VAL A 127 -4.64 1.54 -4.65
CA VAL A 127 -4.40 0.83 -5.92
C VAL A 127 -4.15 -0.66 -5.68
N LEU A 128 -3.26 -1.01 -4.76
CA LEU A 128 -2.94 -2.40 -4.43
C LEU A 128 -4.16 -3.14 -3.86
N SER A 129 -4.95 -2.49 -2.99
CA SER A 129 -6.18 -3.04 -2.44
C SER A 129 -7.20 -3.32 -3.53
N HIS A 130 -7.36 -2.40 -4.48
CA HIS A 130 -8.23 -2.55 -5.63
C HIS A 130 -7.79 -3.73 -6.51
N ILE A 131 -6.51 -3.78 -6.88
CA ILE A 131 -5.93 -4.89 -7.64
C ILE A 131 -6.16 -6.23 -6.93
N TRP A 132 -5.99 -6.26 -5.61
CA TRP A 132 -6.21 -7.47 -4.82
C TRP A 132 -7.67 -7.93 -4.85
N ASN A 133 -8.62 -7.01 -4.72
CA ASN A 133 -10.04 -7.32 -4.77
C ASN A 133 -10.43 -7.93 -6.13
N ILE A 134 -9.93 -7.35 -7.23
CA ILE A 134 -10.17 -7.89 -8.57
C ILE A 134 -9.49 -9.25 -8.76
N THR A 135 -8.29 -9.40 -8.24
CA THR A 135 -7.55 -10.67 -8.34
C THR A 135 -8.30 -11.79 -7.64
N ARG A 136 -8.94 -11.48 -6.50
CA ARG A 136 -9.76 -12.45 -5.76
C ARG A 136 -11.10 -12.78 -6.45
N SER A 137 -11.74 -11.78 -7.05
CA SER A 137 -13.06 -11.94 -7.66
C SER A 137 -13.03 -12.75 -8.95
N LYS A 138 -11.97 -12.62 -9.75
CA LYS A 138 -11.83 -13.32 -11.04
C LYS A 138 -10.46 -13.98 -11.13
N ARG A 139 -10.41 -15.30 -11.04
CA ARG A 139 -9.17 -16.06 -11.18
C ARG A 139 -8.70 -16.07 -12.64
N ARG A 140 -7.66 -15.32 -12.93
CA ARG A 140 -6.94 -15.34 -14.21
C ARG A 140 -5.46 -14.98 -13.98
N LYS A 141 -4.60 -15.39 -14.91
CA LYS A 141 -3.17 -15.02 -14.86
C LYS A 141 -3.03 -13.51 -14.96
N ARG A 142 -2.32 -12.90 -14.02
CA ARG A 142 -2.02 -11.47 -13.97
C ARG A 142 -0.57 -11.25 -13.57
N MET A 143 -0.04 -10.12 -13.97
CA MET A 143 1.24 -9.61 -13.52
C MET A 143 1.01 -8.23 -12.89
N LEU A 144 1.49 -8.06 -11.67
CA LEU A 144 1.57 -6.78 -10.98
C LEU A 144 3.03 -6.35 -10.95
N ILE A 145 3.32 -5.19 -11.52
CA ILE A 145 4.66 -4.59 -11.46
C ILE A 145 4.54 -3.38 -10.53
N VAL A 146 5.36 -3.36 -9.49
CA VAL A 146 5.43 -2.27 -8.50
C VAL A 146 6.79 -1.62 -8.65
N ASP A 147 6.81 -0.47 -9.28
CA ASP A 147 8.01 0.35 -9.40
C ASP A 147 8.21 1.19 -8.13
N GLU A 148 9.45 1.53 -7.81
CA GLU A 148 9.84 2.22 -6.58
C GLU A 148 9.26 1.58 -5.31
N ALA A 149 9.32 0.25 -5.25
CA ALA A 149 8.69 -0.54 -4.19
C ALA A 149 9.22 -0.21 -2.77
N TRP A 150 10.41 0.40 -2.65
CA TRP A 150 10.98 0.87 -1.40
C TRP A 150 10.09 1.92 -0.71
N GLN A 151 9.32 2.70 -1.46
CA GLN A 151 8.41 3.68 -0.89
C GLN A 151 7.31 3.04 -0.02
N LEU A 152 6.87 1.83 -0.38
CA LEU A 152 5.92 1.08 0.43
C LEU A 152 6.55 0.58 1.74
N MET A 153 7.87 0.42 1.78
CA MET A 153 8.56 -0.07 2.97
C MET A 153 8.70 1.00 4.06
N LYS A 154 8.51 2.28 3.75
CA LYS A 154 8.56 3.38 4.72
C LYS A 154 7.46 3.30 5.79
N TYR A 155 6.34 2.68 5.47
CA TYR A 155 5.19 2.56 6.36
C TYR A 155 4.85 1.09 6.61
N GLU A 156 4.73 0.71 7.86
CA GLU A 156 4.52 -0.68 8.25
C GLU A 156 3.24 -1.27 7.64
N ASP A 157 2.16 -0.49 7.61
CA ASP A 157 0.87 -0.95 7.06
C ASP A 157 0.97 -1.27 5.56
N SER A 158 1.63 -0.43 4.76
CA SER A 158 1.83 -0.67 3.33
C SER A 158 2.82 -1.80 3.06
N ALA A 159 3.89 -1.91 3.86
CA ALA A 159 4.86 -3.00 3.77
C ALA A 159 4.21 -4.34 4.09
N ASN A 160 3.42 -4.43 5.17
CA ASN A 160 2.65 -5.60 5.55
C ASN A 160 1.62 -5.98 4.48
N PHE A 161 0.99 -5.00 3.86
CA PHE A 161 0.03 -5.24 2.79
C PHE A 161 0.71 -5.89 1.57
N LEU A 162 1.81 -5.29 1.07
CA LEU A 162 2.56 -5.83 -0.07
C LEU A 162 3.10 -7.24 0.23
N PHE A 163 3.64 -7.45 1.42
CA PHE A 163 4.11 -8.76 1.86
C PHE A 163 2.99 -9.81 1.91
N SER A 164 1.84 -9.44 2.46
CA SER A 164 0.66 -10.31 2.52
C SER A 164 0.14 -10.66 1.12
N LEU A 165 0.21 -9.69 0.20
CA LEU A 165 -0.13 -9.87 -1.19
C LEU A 165 0.85 -10.87 -1.85
N ALA A 166 2.17 -10.67 -1.70
CA ALA A 166 3.21 -11.54 -2.24
C ALA A 166 3.05 -12.99 -1.76
N LYS A 167 2.80 -13.21 -0.48
CA LYS A 167 2.56 -14.55 0.09
C LYS A 167 1.37 -15.28 -0.53
N ARG A 168 0.32 -14.56 -0.91
CA ARG A 168 -0.94 -15.14 -1.39
C ARG A 168 -1.05 -15.16 -2.90
N ALA A 169 -0.26 -14.37 -3.60
CA ALA A 169 -0.34 -14.11 -5.05
C ALA A 169 -0.42 -15.40 -5.87
N ARG A 170 0.44 -16.39 -5.57
CA ARG A 170 0.49 -17.68 -6.28
C ARG A 170 -0.85 -18.41 -6.31
N LYS A 171 -1.63 -18.37 -5.22
CA LYS A 171 -2.94 -19.04 -5.14
C LYS A 171 -3.99 -18.41 -6.06
N TYR A 172 -3.74 -17.18 -6.50
CA TYR A 172 -4.65 -16.40 -7.34
C TYR A 172 -4.10 -16.14 -8.74
N TYR A 173 -3.06 -16.88 -9.14
CA TYR A 173 -2.40 -16.73 -10.44
C TYR A 173 -1.86 -15.30 -10.68
N LEU A 174 -1.46 -14.61 -9.61
CA LEU A 174 -0.84 -13.30 -9.65
C LEU A 174 0.68 -13.45 -9.54
N SER A 175 1.42 -12.96 -10.53
CA SER A 175 2.85 -12.72 -10.44
C SER A 175 3.08 -11.30 -9.89
N ILE A 176 4.05 -11.13 -9.01
CA ILE A 176 4.43 -9.81 -8.48
C ILE A 176 5.90 -9.60 -8.82
N THR A 177 6.16 -8.46 -9.46
CA THR A 177 7.51 -7.95 -9.73
C THR A 177 7.68 -6.66 -8.95
N THR A 178 8.62 -6.61 -8.03
CA THR A 178 9.02 -5.39 -7.34
C THR A 178 10.30 -4.85 -7.96
N ILE A 179 10.30 -3.56 -8.28
CA ILE A 179 11.45 -2.85 -8.82
C ILE A 179 11.85 -1.81 -7.79
N THR A 180 13.13 -1.73 -7.49
CA THR A 180 13.68 -0.70 -6.59
C THR A 180 15.07 -0.31 -7.06
N GLN A 181 15.37 0.96 -7.00
CA GLN A 181 16.73 1.48 -7.16
C GLN A 181 17.43 1.65 -5.79
N ASP A 182 16.65 1.75 -4.71
CA ASP A 182 17.15 1.85 -3.35
C ASP A 182 16.98 0.52 -2.62
N VAL A 183 18.05 -0.30 -2.69
CA VAL A 183 18.05 -1.62 -2.07
C VAL A 183 18.19 -1.52 -0.56
N GLU A 184 18.93 -0.54 -0.06
CA GLU A 184 19.17 -0.37 1.37
C GLU A 184 17.87 -0.02 2.09
N ASP A 185 17.12 0.96 1.58
CA ASP A 185 15.81 1.33 2.11
C ASP A 185 14.83 0.15 2.02
N PHE A 186 14.83 -0.58 0.91
CA PHE A 186 13.96 -1.75 0.76
C PHE A 186 14.31 -2.86 1.78
N MET A 187 15.59 -3.12 1.99
CA MET A 187 16.10 -4.16 2.90
C MET A 187 16.10 -3.74 4.37
N SER A 188 15.94 -2.47 4.70
CA SER A 188 15.81 -2.01 6.09
C SER A 188 14.56 -2.61 6.76
N SER A 189 13.48 -2.81 5.99
CA SER A 189 12.23 -3.42 6.44
C SER A 189 12.34 -4.95 6.53
N LYS A 190 11.77 -5.53 7.62
CA LYS A 190 11.57 -7.00 7.72
C LYS A 190 10.76 -7.55 6.56
N MET A 191 9.77 -6.77 6.07
CA MET A 191 8.89 -7.17 4.98
C MET A 191 9.63 -7.16 3.64
N GLY A 192 10.48 -6.17 3.40
CA GLY A 192 11.34 -6.11 2.20
C GLY A 192 12.27 -7.32 2.13
N ARG A 193 12.98 -7.63 3.22
CA ARG A 193 13.81 -8.85 3.31
C ARG A 193 13.02 -10.12 3.02
N ALA A 194 11.82 -10.24 3.57
CA ALA A 194 10.99 -11.41 3.34
C ALA A 194 10.47 -11.50 1.90
N ILE A 195 10.20 -10.38 1.23
CA ILE A 195 9.83 -10.35 -0.19
C ILE A 195 11.01 -10.84 -1.05
N VAL A 196 12.21 -10.32 -0.82
CA VAL A 196 13.42 -10.76 -1.55
C VAL A 196 13.66 -12.25 -1.35
N ALA A 197 13.62 -12.74 -0.09
CA ALA A 197 13.83 -14.16 0.21
C ALA A 197 12.80 -15.10 -0.43
N ASN A 198 11.58 -14.60 -0.72
CA ASN A 198 10.52 -15.37 -1.39
C ASN A 198 10.49 -15.15 -2.92
N SER A 199 11.33 -14.27 -3.45
CA SER A 199 11.41 -14.02 -4.89
C SER A 199 12.19 -15.15 -5.56
N SER A 200 11.54 -15.87 -6.47
CA SER A 200 12.13 -16.98 -7.22
C SER A 200 13.06 -16.53 -8.37
N MET A 201 12.92 -15.29 -8.79
CA MET A 201 13.74 -14.66 -9.83
C MET A 201 14.21 -13.30 -9.31
N GLN A 202 15.49 -13.02 -9.50
CA GLN A 202 16.13 -11.79 -9.06
C GLN A 202 17.02 -11.28 -10.18
N LEU A 203 16.79 -10.03 -10.58
CA LEU A 203 17.57 -9.36 -11.62
C LEU A 203 18.30 -8.17 -11.01
N LEU A 204 19.63 -8.22 -10.98
CA LEU A 204 20.48 -7.15 -10.47
C LEU A 204 21.09 -6.40 -11.66
N LEU A 205 20.63 -5.16 -11.87
CA LEU A 205 21.18 -4.26 -12.88
C LEU A 205 22.44 -3.57 -12.34
N LYS A 206 23.14 -2.84 -13.21
CA LYS A 206 24.34 -2.08 -12.86
C LYS A 206 24.14 -1.25 -11.58
N GLN A 207 25.12 -1.31 -10.72
CA GLN A 207 25.12 -0.59 -9.43
C GLN A 207 26.38 0.25 -9.26
N SER A 208 26.30 1.24 -8.37
CA SER A 208 27.49 1.98 -7.93
C SER A 208 28.37 1.08 -7.06
N PRO A 209 29.70 1.32 -7.01
CA PRO A 209 30.59 0.54 -6.15
C PRO A 209 30.15 0.48 -4.69
N SER A 210 29.61 1.57 -4.14
CA SER A 210 29.10 1.62 -2.76
C SER A 210 27.88 0.74 -2.54
N ALA A 211 26.98 0.64 -3.51
CA ALA A 211 25.78 -0.20 -3.42
C ALA A 211 26.08 -1.70 -3.63
N VAL A 212 27.16 -2.02 -4.36
CA VAL A 212 27.56 -3.41 -4.63
C VAL A 212 27.89 -4.19 -3.35
N ASP A 213 28.50 -3.54 -2.36
CA ASP A 213 28.85 -4.20 -1.10
C ASP A 213 27.58 -4.60 -0.32
N VAL A 214 26.59 -3.71 -0.24
CA VAL A 214 25.29 -4.01 0.37
C VAL A 214 24.58 -5.15 -0.35
N LEU A 215 24.55 -5.11 -1.68
CA LEU A 215 23.97 -6.17 -2.50
C LEU A 215 24.70 -7.50 -2.34
N SER A 216 26.02 -7.46 -2.24
CA SER A 216 26.83 -8.66 -2.04
C SER A 216 26.45 -9.39 -0.74
N ASP A 217 26.24 -8.66 0.32
CA ASP A 217 25.83 -9.25 1.60
C ASP A 217 24.43 -9.87 1.55
N VAL A 218 23.54 -9.23 0.82
CA VAL A 218 22.13 -9.69 0.68
C VAL A 218 22.04 -10.89 -0.25
N PHE A 219 22.66 -10.82 -1.43
CA PHE A 219 22.52 -11.82 -2.50
C PHE A 219 23.68 -12.83 -2.52
N LYS A 220 24.66 -12.70 -1.60
CA LYS A 220 25.84 -13.58 -1.48
C LYS A 220 26.64 -13.67 -2.78
N LEU A 221 26.91 -12.50 -3.36
CA LEU A 221 27.64 -12.40 -4.62
C LEU A 221 29.11 -12.77 -4.44
N THR A 222 29.65 -13.45 -5.45
CA THR A 222 31.09 -13.72 -5.58
C THR A 222 31.84 -12.44 -5.97
N GLU A 223 33.14 -12.40 -5.77
CA GLU A 223 33.99 -11.25 -6.16
C GLU A 223 33.91 -10.95 -7.67
N GLU A 224 33.75 -11.99 -8.49
CA GLU A 224 33.59 -11.80 -9.93
C GLU A 224 32.25 -11.19 -10.31
N GLU A 225 31.15 -11.62 -9.65
CA GLU A 225 29.81 -11.04 -9.83
C GLU A 225 29.76 -9.58 -9.41
N LYS A 226 30.39 -9.22 -8.29
CA LYS A 226 30.54 -7.82 -7.84
C LYS A 226 31.20 -6.97 -8.92
N LYS A 227 32.34 -7.46 -9.44
CA LYS A 227 33.08 -6.76 -10.47
C LYS A 227 32.27 -6.59 -11.76
N ARG A 228 31.54 -7.62 -12.17
CA ARG A 228 30.64 -7.54 -13.32
C ARG A 228 29.51 -6.55 -13.09
N LEU A 229 28.86 -6.61 -11.92
CA LEU A 229 27.74 -5.74 -11.55
C LEU A 229 28.11 -4.26 -11.61
N SER A 230 29.31 -3.90 -11.16
CA SER A 230 29.83 -2.53 -11.22
C SER A 230 30.12 -2.06 -12.66
N ASN A 231 30.48 -2.98 -13.56
CA ASN A 231 30.97 -2.65 -14.90
C ASN A 231 29.96 -2.90 -16.03
N PHE A 232 28.77 -3.39 -15.72
CA PHE A 232 27.76 -3.64 -16.75
C PHE A 232 27.39 -2.35 -17.51
N PRO A 233 27.21 -2.44 -18.83
CA PRO A 233 26.52 -1.38 -19.58
C PRO A 233 25.07 -1.22 -19.12
N VAL A 234 24.46 -0.09 -19.45
CA VAL A 234 23.02 0.13 -19.22
C VAL A 234 22.20 -0.97 -19.91
N GLY A 235 21.26 -1.55 -19.17
CA GLY A 235 20.39 -2.62 -19.68
C GLY A 235 20.93 -4.04 -19.52
N GLN A 236 22.13 -4.21 -18.97
CA GLN A 236 22.68 -5.52 -18.62
C GLN A 236 22.67 -5.75 -17.10
N GLY A 237 22.58 -7.01 -16.69
CA GLY A 237 22.53 -7.39 -15.27
C GLY A 237 22.81 -8.86 -15.04
N LEU A 238 22.86 -9.23 -13.76
CA LEU A 238 22.89 -10.61 -13.27
C LEU A 238 21.45 -11.10 -13.07
N PHE A 239 21.20 -12.34 -13.51
CA PHE A 239 19.91 -13.03 -13.35
C PHE A 239 20.09 -14.35 -12.64
#